data_6386a7f3edd25065e8d1c6a9c3966ad8
#
_entry.id   6386a7f3edd25065e8d1c6a9c3966ad8
#
_cell.length_a   1.000
_cell.length_b   1.000
_cell.length_c   1.000
_cell.angle_alpha   90.00
_cell.angle_beta   90.00
_cell.angle_gamma   90.00
#
_symmetry.space_group_name_H-M   'P 1'
#
loop_
_entity.id
_entity.type
_entity.pdbx_description
1 polymer ?
#
loop_
_entity_poly.entity_id
_entity_poly.type
_entity_poly.pdbx_seq_one_letter_code
_entity_poly.pdbx_strand_id
1 'polypeptide(L)'
;MAISNNIQHLDGIDLEIVRVLAQNARITNAELAEKVGVAPSTCLTRVRSLVEQKVIKGFYADISPASLGYELQAIISVTLRAGARANLAEFMKTMSAHPQVIQVFFLGGAEDFLVHVAVKNSDEVREFVLDQLSNNASVANTRTNIVFDHFHKGPIG
;
A
#
# COMPACT_ATOMS: atom_id res chain seq x y z
N MET A 1 7.21 14.02 -11.13
CA MET A 1 7.93 12.94 -10.43
C MET A 1 8.42 11.97 -11.49
N ALA A 2 9.71 11.98 -11.83
CA ALA A 2 10.26 11.10 -12.84
C ALA A 2 10.24 9.67 -12.26
N ILE A 3 9.47 8.79 -12.91
CA ILE A 3 9.61 7.35 -12.70
C ILE A 3 10.97 7.02 -13.29
N SER A 4 11.97 6.94 -12.42
CA SER A 4 13.29 6.46 -12.79
C SER A 4 13.13 5.01 -13.20
N ASN A 5 13.12 4.77 -14.49
CA ASN A 5 12.97 3.45 -15.10
C ASN A 5 14.31 2.70 -14.99
N ASN A 6 14.79 2.51 -13.76
CA ASN A 6 15.86 1.57 -13.46
C ASN A 6 15.23 0.21 -13.29
N ILE A 7 14.77 -0.38 -14.41
CA ILE A 7 14.43 -1.81 -14.46
C ILE A 7 15.78 -2.52 -14.31
N GLN A 8 16.22 -2.72 -13.07
CA GLN A 8 17.31 -3.64 -12.81
C GLN A 8 16.82 -5.01 -13.21
N HIS A 9 17.51 -5.63 -14.14
CA HIS A 9 17.23 -7.00 -14.56
C HIS A 9 17.43 -7.91 -13.35
N LEU A 10 16.30 -8.33 -12.73
CA LEU A 10 16.31 -9.41 -11.76
C LEU A 10 16.65 -10.69 -12.52
N ASP A 11 17.64 -11.41 -12.03
CA ASP A 11 17.92 -12.76 -12.57
C ASP A 11 16.90 -13.79 -12.06
N GLY A 12 17.00 -15.02 -12.57
CA GLY A 12 16.07 -16.08 -12.20
C GLY A 12 16.07 -16.41 -10.71
N ILE A 13 17.23 -16.26 -10.05
CA ILE A 13 17.37 -16.50 -8.60
C ILE A 13 16.70 -15.39 -7.82
N ASP A 14 16.86 -14.13 -8.22
CA ASP A 14 16.23 -12.97 -7.58
C ASP A 14 14.70 -13.06 -7.68
N LEU A 15 14.18 -13.45 -8.84
CA LEU A 15 12.74 -13.68 -9.03
C LEU A 15 12.21 -14.80 -8.13
N GLU A 16 12.97 -15.88 -7.99
CA GLU A 16 12.56 -16.99 -7.11
C GLU A 16 12.62 -16.60 -5.63
N ILE A 17 13.64 -15.85 -5.20
CA ILE A 17 13.71 -15.27 -3.85
C ILE A 17 12.45 -14.43 -3.58
N VAL A 18 12.07 -13.53 -4.49
CA VAL A 18 10.89 -12.69 -4.35
C VAL A 18 9.62 -13.52 -4.25
N ARG A 19 9.45 -14.56 -5.09
CA ARG A 19 8.28 -15.47 -5.03
C ARG A 19 8.16 -16.18 -3.69
N VAL A 20 9.25 -16.75 -3.19
CA VAL A 20 9.25 -17.48 -1.92
C VAL A 20 8.93 -16.52 -0.77
N LEU A 21 9.56 -15.35 -0.74
CA LEU A 21 9.32 -14.35 0.29
C LEU A 21 7.92 -13.74 0.23
N ALA A 22 7.32 -13.63 -0.96
CA ALA A 22 5.95 -13.20 -1.13
C ALA A 22 4.93 -14.16 -0.51
N GLN A 23 5.25 -15.47 -0.50
CA GLN A 23 4.40 -16.50 0.10
C GLN A 23 4.67 -16.70 1.60
N ASN A 24 5.94 -16.58 2.01
CA ASN A 24 6.36 -16.75 3.40
C ASN A 24 7.51 -15.79 3.75
N ALA A 25 7.15 -14.59 4.20
CA ALA A 25 8.12 -13.59 4.64
C ALA A 25 8.90 -13.99 5.92
N ARG A 26 8.51 -15.07 6.61
CA ARG A 26 9.16 -15.56 7.84
C ARG A 26 10.07 -16.76 7.62
N ILE A 27 10.27 -17.18 6.37
CA ILE A 27 11.22 -18.26 6.03
C ILE A 27 12.64 -17.88 6.52
N THR A 28 13.38 -18.85 7.05
CA THR A 28 14.75 -18.60 7.44
C THR A 28 15.66 -18.44 6.22
N ASN A 29 16.78 -17.74 6.37
CA ASN A 29 17.71 -17.58 5.26
C ASN A 29 18.30 -18.91 4.78
N ALA A 30 18.46 -19.89 5.68
CA ALA A 30 18.94 -21.23 5.32
C ALA A 30 17.93 -21.97 4.43
N GLU A 31 16.65 -22.00 4.84
CA GLU A 31 15.57 -22.61 4.06
C GLU A 31 15.34 -21.90 2.71
N LEU A 32 15.43 -20.56 2.70
CA LEU A 32 15.33 -19.78 1.48
C LEU A 32 16.47 -20.13 0.51
N ALA A 33 17.71 -20.16 1.01
CA ALA A 33 18.89 -20.49 0.22
C ALA A 33 18.80 -21.91 -0.39
N GLU A 34 18.33 -22.88 0.39
CA GLU A 34 18.08 -24.25 -0.07
C GLU A 34 17.04 -24.25 -1.20
N LYS A 35 15.90 -23.58 -1.02
CA LYS A 35 14.82 -23.49 -2.02
C LYS A 35 15.27 -22.89 -3.35
N VAL A 36 16.11 -21.85 -3.30
CA VAL A 36 16.57 -21.16 -4.52
C VAL A 36 17.91 -21.68 -5.05
N GLY A 37 18.47 -22.70 -4.39
CA GLY A 37 19.67 -23.42 -4.88
C GLY A 37 20.97 -22.64 -4.78
N VAL A 38 21.16 -21.81 -3.74
CA VAL A 38 22.39 -21.02 -3.52
C VAL A 38 22.94 -21.19 -2.12
N ALA A 39 24.20 -20.79 -1.89
CA ALA A 39 24.78 -20.76 -0.55
C ALA A 39 24.05 -19.71 0.34
N PRO A 40 23.89 -19.98 1.66
CA PRO A 40 23.22 -19.06 2.58
C PRO A 40 23.77 -17.62 2.60
N SER A 41 25.09 -17.46 2.47
CA SER A 41 25.74 -16.15 2.37
C SER A 41 25.36 -15.40 1.11
N THR A 42 25.30 -16.11 -0.01
CA THR A 42 24.86 -15.55 -1.30
C THR A 42 23.39 -15.14 -1.27
N CYS A 43 22.52 -15.98 -0.68
CA CYS A 43 21.12 -15.69 -0.48
C CYS A 43 20.92 -14.40 0.33
N LEU A 44 21.59 -14.31 1.47
CA LEU A 44 21.52 -13.13 2.34
C LEU A 44 21.93 -11.84 1.62
N THR A 45 23.01 -11.90 0.84
CA THR A 45 23.50 -10.75 0.05
C THR A 45 22.48 -10.33 -0.99
N ARG A 46 21.87 -11.29 -1.71
CA ARG A 46 20.81 -11.02 -2.69
C ARG A 46 19.56 -10.39 -2.07
N VAL A 47 19.08 -10.94 -0.95
CA VAL A 47 17.94 -10.36 -0.22
C VAL A 47 18.21 -8.92 0.20
N ARG A 48 19.40 -8.63 0.75
CA ARG A 48 19.80 -7.25 1.11
C ARG A 48 19.78 -6.33 -0.10
N SER A 49 20.36 -6.76 -1.21
CA SER A 49 20.37 -6.01 -2.47
C SER A 49 18.96 -5.71 -2.96
N LEU A 50 18.05 -6.69 -2.94
CA LEU A 50 16.65 -6.51 -3.33
C LEU A 50 15.90 -5.51 -2.44
N VAL A 51 16.23 -5.45 -1.16
CA VAL A 51 15.68 -4.46 -0.21
C VAL A 51 16.26 -3.07 -0.49
N GLU A 52 17.57 -2.95 -0.68
CA GLU A 52 18.25 -1.68 -1.00
C GLU A 52 17.73 -1.08 -2.32
N GLN A 53 17.51 -1.92 -3.31
CA GLN A 53 16.95 -1.58 -4.61
C GLN A 53 15.43 -1.27 -4.57
N LYS A 54 14.77 -1.44 -3.42
CA LYS A 54 13.33 -1.26 -3.26
C LYS A 54 12.46 -2.23 -4.09
N VAL A 55 13.02 -3.34 -4.56
CA VAL A 55 12.25 -4.46 -5.12
C VAL A 55 11.41 -5.08 -3.99
N ILE A 56 12.04 -5.37 -2.87
CA ILE A 56 11.36 -5.70 -1.61
C ILE A 56 11.20 -4.40 -0.82
N LYS A 57 9.96 -3.96 -0.67
CA LYS A 57 9.65 -2.69 0.03
C LYS A 57 9.62 -2.84 1.54
N GLY A 58 9.45 -4.04 2.04
CA GLY A 58 9.40 -4.36 3.47
C GLY A 58 8.81 -5.74 3.73
N PHE A 59 8.84 -6.13 5.00
CA PHE A 59 8.24 -7.36 5.51
C PHE A 59 7.17 -6.96 6.53
N TYR A 60 5.92 -7.27 6.24
CA TYR A 60 4.77 -6.84 7.04
C TYR A 60 3.90 -8.03 7.41
N ALA A 61 3.29 -7.96 8.58
CA ALA A 61 2.19 -8.85 8.92
C ALA A 61 0.90 -8.32 8.27
N ASP A 62 0.11 -9.21 7.68
CA ASP A 62 -1.27 -8.92 7.30
C ASP A 62 -2.15 -9.09 8.53
N ILE A 63 -2.72 -7.99 9.01
CA ILE A 63 -3.48 -7.94 10.26
C ILE A 63 -4.91 -7.53 9.93
N SER A 64 -5.87 -8.34 10.38
CA SER A 64 -7.29 -8.02 10.24
C SER A 64 -7.64 -6.73 11.00
N PRO A 65 -8.12 -5.67 10.33
CA PRO A 65 -8.56 -4.45 11.01
C PRO A 65 -9.65 -4.71 12.04
N ALA A 66 -10.58 -5.63 11.76
CA ALA A 66 -11.65 -6.00 12.67
C ALA A 66 -11.12 -6.58 14.00
N SER A 67 -10.00 -7.32 13.97
CA SER A 67 -9.34 -7.82 15.17
C SER A 67 -8.77 -6.73 16.07
N LEU A 68 -8.59 -5.52 15.52
CA LEU A 68 -8.15 -4.32 16.22
C LEU A 68 -9.31 -3.39 16.58
N GLY A 69 -10.57 -3.83 16.37
CA GLY A 69 -11.77 -3.04 16.66
C GLY A 69 -12.20 -2.09 15.54
N TYR A 70 -11.59 -2.17 14.35
CA TYR A 70 -11.99 -1.41 13.16
C TYR A 70 -12.94 -2.27 12.31
N GLU A 71 -14.21 -2.26 12.68
CA GLU A 71 -15.23 -3.18 12.14
C GLU A 71 -15.80 -2.74 10.80
N LEU A 72 -15.57 -1.47 10.41
CA LEU A 72 -16.07 -0.90 9.18
C LEU A 72 -14.93 -0.40 8.29
N GLN A 73 -15.00 -0.74 7.02
CA GLN A 73 -14.09 -0.22 6.01
C GLN A 73 -14.85 0.57 4.96
N ALA A 74 -14.23 1.64 4.45
CA ALA A 74 -14.80 2.43 3.37
C ALA A 74 -13.75 2.81 2.35
N ILE A 75 -14.17 2.88 1.08
CA ILE A 75 -13.37 3.46 0.00
C ILE A 75 -14.01 4.79 -0.38
N ILE A 76 -13.24 5.85 -0.23
CA ILE A 76 -13.67 7.21 -0.48
C ILE A 76 -12.99 7.70 -1.75
N SER A 77 -13.80 7.93 -2.80
CA SER A 77 -13.35 8.60 -4.02
C SER A 77 -13.25 10.09 -3.76
N VAL A 78 -12.14 10.69 -4.15
CA VAL A 78 -11.86 12.12 -3.94
C VAL A 78 -11.51 12.77 -5.27
N THR A 79 -12.19 13.88 -5.57
CA THR A 79 -11.86 14.74 -6.71
C THR A 79 -11.36 16.07 -6.18
N LEU A 80 -10.21 16.52 -6.65
CA LEU A 80 -9.65 17.81 -6.28
C LEU A 80 -10.16 18.93 -7.19
N ARG A 81 -10.15 20.16 -6.67
CA ARG A 81 -10.43 21.36 -7.46
C ARG A 81 -9.36 21.54 -8.54
N ALA A 82 -9.76 22.07 -9.70
CA ALA A 82 -8.86 22.24 -10.85
C ALA A 82 -7.57 23.02 -10.54
N GLY A 83 -7.61 23.99 -9.62
CA GLY A 83 -6.44 24.74 -9.17
C GLY A 83 -5.58 24.06 -8.12
N ALA A 84 -6.04 22.95 -7.54
CA ALA A 84 -5.38 22.28 -6.42
C ALA A 84 -4.42 21.15 -6.86
N ARG A 85 -4.26 20.91 -8.16
CA ARG A 85 -3.37 19.87 -8.69
C ARG A 85 -1.89 20.07 -8.32
N ALA A 86 -1.48 21.29 -7.97
CA ALA A 86 -0.16 21.54 -7.41
C ALA A 86 0.06 20.88 -6.03
N ASN A 87 -1.01 20.56 -5.30
CA ASN A 87 -0.99 20.05 -3.94
C ASN A 87 -1.16 18.51 -3.87
N LEU A 88 -1.14 17.79 -5.00
CA LEU A 88 -1.32 16.33 -5.07
C LEU A 88 -0.37 15.57 -4.14
N ALA A 89 0.91 15.95 -4.13
CA ALA A 89 1.92 15.29 -3.30
C ALA A 89 1.68 15.52 -1.79
N GLU A 90 1.22 16.70 -1.42
CA GLU A 90 0.89 17.03 -0.03
C GLU A 90 -0.36 16.30 0.41
N PHE A 91 -1.39 16.26 -0.40
CA PHE A 91 -2.61 15.50 -0.13
C PHE A 91 -2.28 14.01 0.09
N MET A 92 -1.51 13.39 -0.83
CA MET A 92 -1.06 12.01 -0.71
C MET A 92 -0.30 11.78 0.61
N LYS A 93 0.63 12.67 0.95
CA LYS A 93 1.42 12.57 2.18
C LYS A 93 0.55 12.67 3.44
N THR A 94 -0.38 13.62 3.47
CA THR A 94 -1.29 13.82 4.60
C THR A 94 -2.20 12.61 4.80
N MET A 95 -2.82 12.13 3.73
CA MET A 95 -3.70 10.96 3.80
C MET A 95 -2.94 9.70 4.19
N SER A 96 -1.74 9.47 3.62
CA SER A 96 -0.94 8.29 3.96
C SER A 96 -0.40 8.27 5.39
N ALA A 97 -0.35 9.41 6.06
CA ALA A 97 0.08 9.51 7.44
C ALA A 97 -1.08 9.35 8.45
N HIS A 98 -2.34 9.34 7.97
CA HIS A 98 -3.49 9.28 8.85
C HIS A 98 -3.70 7.86 9.40
N PRO A 99 -3.90 7.68 10.72
CA PRO A 99 -3.93 6.34 11.35
C PRO A 99 -5.09 5.44 10.89
N GLN A 100 -6.21 6.03 10.46
CA GLN A 100 -7.37 5.29 9.93
C GLN A 100 -7.22 4.91 8.45
N VAL A 101 -6.20 5.43 7.76
CA VAL A 101 -5.99 5.16 6.33
C VAL A 101 -5.16 3.89 6.15
N ILE A 102 -5.73 2.92 5.44
CA ILE A 102 -5.06 1.67 5.06
C ILE A 102 -4.26 1.89 3.77
N GLN A 103 -4.89 2.50 2.76
CA GLN A 103 -4.29 2.70 1.44
C GLN A 103 -4.76 4.00 0.79
N VAL A 104 -3.89 4.58 -0.03
CA VAL A 104 -4.24 5.72 -0.90
C VAL A 104 -3.76 5.41 -2.31
N PHE A 105 -4.68 5.52 -3.27
CA PHE A 105 -4.38 5.40 -4.69
C PHE A 105 -4.50 6.78 -5.34
N PHE A 106 -3.50 7.18 -6.13
CA PHE A 106 -3.60 8.30 -7.05
C PHE A 106 -4.00 7.77 -8.42
N LEU A 107 -5.05 8.30 -8.99
CA LEU A 107 -5.69 7.78 -10.20
C LEU A 107 -5.52 8.72 -11.40
N GLY A 108 -5.52 8.13 -12.58
CA GLY A 108 -5.65 8.85 -13.84
C GLY A 108 -7.04 8.62 -14.41
N GLY A 109 -8.05 9.32 -13.91
CA GLY A 109 -9.45 9.10 -14.30
C GLY A 109 -10.36 10.24 -13.89
N ALA A 110 -11.63 9.92 -13.65
CA ALA A 110 -12.65 10.88 -13.23
C ALA A 110 -12.41 11.37 -11.79
N GLU A 111 -11.93 10.49 -10.94
CA GLU A 111 -11.49 10.80 -9.58
C GLU A 111 -9.97 10.93 -9.53
N ASP A 112 -9.45 11.77 -8.63
CA ASP A 112 -8.01 11.94 -8.45
C ASP A 112 -7.44 10.92 -7.45
N PHE A 113 -8.21 10.56 -6.40
CA PHE A 113 -7.76 9.60 -5.38
C PHE A 113 -8.87 8.63 -4.98
N LEU A 114 -8.42 7.42 -4.57
CA LEU A 114 -9.18 6.55 -3.69
C LEU A 114 -8.46 6.47 -2.34
N VAL A 115 -9.20 6.74 -1.27
CA VAL A 115 -8.70 6.62 0.10
C VAL A 115 -9.43 5.46 0.77
N HIS A 116 -8.72 4.40 1.12
CA HIS A 116 -9.25 3.24 1.83
C HIS A 116 -9.01 3.43 3.32
N VAL A 117 -10.08 3.45 4.09
CA VAL A 117 -10.04 3.66 5.55
C VAL A 117 -10.62 2.47 6.31
N ALA A 118 -10.12 2.24 7.52
CA ALA A 118 -10.71 1.36 8.50
C ALA A 118 -11.07 2.15 9.76
N VAL A 119 -12.30 2.01 10.22
CA VAL A 119 -12.89 2.75 11.33
C VAL A 119 -13.77 1.82 12.17
N LYS A 120 -14.17 2.27 13.36
CA LYS A 120 -14.99 1.44 14.26
C LYS A 120 -16.44 1.35 13.81
N ASN A 121 -16.99 2.43 13.27
CA ASN A 121 -18.42 2.54 12.93
C ASN A 121 -18.66 3.61 11.85
N SER A 122 -19.92 3.78 11.46
CA SER A 122 -20.35 4.73 10.44
C SER A 122 -20.17 6.20 10.85
N ASP A 123 -20.23 6.51 12.14
CA ASP A 123 -20.02 7.88 12.61
C ASP A 123 -18.58 8.31 12.40
N GLU A 124 -17.62 7.43 12.67
CA GLU A 124 -16.20 7.69 12.38
C GLU A 124 -15.93 7.85 10.87
N VAL A 125 -16.65 7.14 9.98
CA VAL A 125 -16.56 7.41 8.52
C VAL A 125 -16.98 8.83 8.22
N ARG A 126 -18.12 9.24 8.77
CA ARG A 126 -18.67 10.58 8.56
C ARG A 126 -17.72 11.67 9.10
N GLU A 127 -17.20 11.48 10.29
CA GLU A 127 -16.21 12.40 10.91
C GLU A 127 -14.95 12.49 10.04
N PHE A 128 -14.40 11.38 9.61
CA PHE A 128 -13.25 11.36 8.72
C PHE A 128 -13.51 12.15 7.42
N VAL A 129 -14.66 11.92 6.77
CA VAL A 129 -15.02 12.63 5.53
C VAL A 129 -15.15 14.13 5.79
N LEU A 130 -15.80 14.55 6.87
CA LEU A 130 -15.97 15.95 7.20
C LEU A 130 -14.64 16.63 7.53
N ASP A 131 -13.86 16.04 8.44
CA ASP A 131 -12.68 16.68 8.99
C ASP A 131 -11.48 16.63 8.04
N GLN A 132 -11.27 15.52 7.36
CA GLN A 132 -10.09 15.30 6.54
C GLN A 132 -10.30 15.67 5.07
N LEU A 133 -11.53 15.58 4.57
CA LEU A 133 -11.81 15.74 3.15
C LEU A 133 -12.70 16.97 2.87
N SER A 134 -13.89 17.07 3.45
CA SER A 134 -14.84 18.15 3.13
C SER A 134 -14.34 19.52 3.57
N ASN A 135 -13.63 19.61 4.68
CA ASN A 135 -13.01 20.84 5.16
C ASN A 135 -11.69 21.19 4.45
N ASN A 136 -11.18 20.29 3.58
CA ASN A 136 -9.97 20.55 2.81
C ASN A 136 -10.28 21.42 1.59
N ALA A 137 -9.71 22.63 1.54
CA ALA A 137 -9.94 23.58 0.46
C ALA A 137 -9.56 23.04 -0.94
N SER A 138 -8.68 22.04 -1.01
CA SER A 138 -8.29 21.40 -2.26
C SER A 138 -9.32 20.41 -2.79
N VAL A 139 -10.25 19.93 -1.94
CA VAL A 139 -11.24 18.92 -2.32
C VAL A 139 -12.46 19.57 -2.96
N ALA A 140 -12.85 19.08 -4.12
CA ALA A 140 -14.06 19.50 -4.83
C ALA A 140 -15.26 18.62 -4.49
N ASN A 141 -15.03 17.30 -4.45
CA ASN A 141 -16.10 16.32 -4.23
C ASN A 141 -15.54 15.03 -3.60
N THR A 142 -16.40 14.35 -2.85
CA THR A 142 -16.13 13.02 -2.31
C THR A 142 -17.32 12.10 -2.50
N ARG A 143 -17.06 10.81 -2.68
CA ARG A 143 -18.07 9.75 -2.72
C ARG A 143 -17.59 8.59 -1.87
N THR A 144 -18.36 8.23 -0.86
CA THR A 144 -18.04 7.17 0.09
C THR A 144 -18.77 5.89 -0.28
N ASN A 145 -18.04 4.79 -0.38
CA ASN A 145 -18.56 3.45 -0.57
C ASN A 145 -18.17 2.60 0.63
N ILE A 146 -19.14 1.97 1.29
CA ILE A 146 -18.88 1.02 2.35
C ILE A 146 -18.40 -0.29 1.74
N VAL A 147 -17.34 -0.86 2.30
CA VAL A 147 -16.80 -2.16 1.90
C VAL A 147 -17.48 -3.23 2.75
N PHE A 148 -18.25 -4.10 2.12
CA PHE A 148 -18.87 -5.24 2.81
C PHE A 148 -17.93 -6.43 2.90
N ASP A 149 -17.09 -6.63 1.87
CA ASP A 149 -16.09 -7.68 1.82
C ASP A 149 -15.00 -7.30 0.82
N HIS A 150 -13.78 -7.79 1.02
CA HIS A 150 -12.69 -7.64 0.06
C HIS A 150 -11.78 -8.86 0.10
N PHE A 151 -11.23 -9.19 -1.04
CA PHE A 151 -10.26 -10.25 -1.18
C PHE A 151 -8.90 -9.68 -1.56
N HIS A 152 -7.89 -9.97 -0.75
CA HIS A 152 -6.50 -9.63 -1.04
C HIS A 152 -5.70 -10.92 -1.23
N LYS A 153 -5.28 -11.18 -2.46
CA LYS A 153 -4.50 -12.39 -2.80
C LYS A 153 -3.06 -12.36 -2.27
N GLY A 154 -2.61 -11.21 -1.78
CA GLY A 154 -1.20 -10.98 -1.47
C GLY A 154 -0.42 -10.42 -2.67
N PRO A 155 0.91 -10.38 -2.58
CA PRO A 155 1.75 -9.84 -3.66
C PRO A 155 1.65 -10.69 -4.92
N ILE A 156 1.92 -10.04 -6.07
CA ILE A 156 2.02 -10.69 -7.37
C ILE A 156 3.26 -11.58 -7.36
N GLY A 157 3.09 -12.88 -7.60
CA GLY A 157 4.17 -13.86 -7.65
C GLY A 157 3.74 -15.13 -8.37
#